data_30bde74492903ba8fe6f9600735bcc70
#
_entry.id   30bde74492903ba8fe6f9600735bcc70
#
_cell.length_a   1.000
_cell.length_b   1.000
_cell.length_c   1.000
_cell.angle_alpha   90.00
_cell.angle_beta   90.00
_cell.angle_gamma   90.00
#
_symmetry.space_group_name_H-M   'P 1'
#
loop_
_entity.id
_entity.type
_entity.pdbx_description
1 polymer ?
#
loop_
_entity_poly.entity_id
_entity_poly.type
_entity_poly.pdbx_seq_one_letter_code
_entity_poly.pdbx_strand_id
1 'polypeptide(L)'
;MKAEVKNMNKYRKTIIAGNWKMNMLASEVKPFFEELKPLMPKTKSCETVICAPYPMLPVLVRAGKDAKVASGAQDVSAHDKGAYTGEVSAAQLSDIGMKYVIIGHSERREYHHESDALVRIKTAAALKAGLIPIVCVGESLEQREMELTSEHIAYQVRAALAGLSSEQIRRCVIAYEPVWAIGTGKTATSEQAQEVCMGIREVLRKQHGARLARAVSILYGGSMNAKNAAELLAMPDIDGGLIGGAALKPADFATIIKATAQTGK
;
A
#
# COMPACT_ATOMS: atom_id res chain seq x y z
N MET A 1 -13.39 -13.63 26.46
CA MET A 1 -12.35 -13.16 25.52
C MET A 1 -12.78 -12.99 24.04
N LYS A 2 -14.05 -13.15 23.66
CA LYS A 2 -14.53 -12.95 22.26
C LYS A 2 -15.14 -11.56 21.98
N ALA A 3 -15.27 -10.69 22.98
CA ALA A 3 -15.96 -9.40 22.83
C ALA A 3 -15.05 -8.21 22.46
N GLU A 4 -13.74 -8.29 22.70
CA GLU A 4 -12.82 -7.17 22.44
C GLU A 4 -12.32 -7.09 20.99
N VAL A 5 -12.31 -8.20 20.25
CA VAL A 5 -11.81 -8.24 18.87
C VAL A 5 -12.72 -7.49 17.88
N LYS A 6 -14.01 -7.40 18.17
CA LYS A 6 -15.03 -6.77 17.29
C LYS A 6 -14.94 -5.24 17.16
N ASN A 7 -14.13 -4.57 17.98
CA ASN A 7 -14.10 -3.09 18.05
C ASN A 7 -12.78 -2.44 17.57
N MET A 8 -11.79 -3.21 17.13
CA MET A 8 -10.45 -2.66 16.82
C MET A 8 -10.38 -1.93 15.49
N ASN A 9 -11.19 -2.27 14.51
CA ASN A 9 -11.11 -1.70 13.16
C ASN A 9 -12.05 -0.50 12.87
N LYS A 10 -12.77 0.00 13.84
CA LYS A 10 -13.63 1.19 13.67
C LYS A 10 -12.85 2.47 13.26
N TYR A 11 -11.55 2.48 13.45
CA TYR A 11 -10.71 3.67 13.33
C TYR A 11 -9.79 3.69 12.12
N ARG A 12 -9.59 2.56 11.43
CA ARG A 12 -8.72 2.45 10.26
C ARG A 12 -9.41 1.69 9.13
N LYS A 13 -9.01 2.00 7.90
CA LYS A 13 -9.60 1.39 6.71
C LYS A 13 -8.90 0.08 6.37
N THR A 14 -9.67 -0.93 6.00
CA THR A 14 -9.13 -2.08 5.27
C THR A 14 -8.91 -1.65 3.81
N ILE A 15 -7.71 -1.90 3.26
CA ILE A 15 -7.31 -1.45 1.92
C ILE A 15 -6.71 -2.63 1.16
N ILE A 16 -7.25 -2.92 -0.01
CA ILE A 16 -6.68 -3.88 -0.97
C ILE A 16 -6.18 -3.08 -2.17
N ALA A 17 -4.87 -2.91 -2.25
CA ALA A 17 -4.20 -2.14 -3.30
C ALA A 17 -3.45 -3.08 -4.26
N GLY A 18 -3.84 -3.12 -5.52
CA GLY A 18 -3.13 -3.79 -6.58
C GLY A 18 -2.00 -2.90 -7.11
N ASN A 19 -0.77 -3.38 -7.07
CA ASN A 19 0.37 -2.80 -7.75
C ASN A 19 0.64 -3.60 -9.03
N TRP A 20 0.27 -3.04 -10.17
CA TRP A 20 0.48 -3.71 -11.46
C TRP A 20 1.94 -3.77 -11.87
N LYS A 21 2.80 -3.01 -11.19
CA LYS A 21 4.22 -2.87 -11.56
C LYS A 21 4.34 -2.45 -13.04
N MET A 22 5.36 -2.87 -13.75
CA MET A 22 5.55 -2.61 -15.19
C MET A 22 4.85 -3.70 -16.04
N ASN A 23 3.54 -3.85 -15.85
CA ASN A 23 2.70 -4.78 -16.61
C ASN A 23 1.48 -4.04 -17.14
N MET A 24 0.72 -4.72 -18.02
CA MET A 24 -0.47 -4.23 -18.68
C MET A 24 -0.18 -3.14 -19.73
N LEU A 25 -1.03 -3.06 -20.72
CA LEU A 25 -1.08 -1.96 -21.69
C LEU A 25 -2.31 -1.09 -21.42
N ALA A 26 -2.30 0.15 -21.90
CA ALA A 26 -3.45 1.04 -21.75
C ALA A 26 -4.74 0.47 -22.36
N SER A 27 -4.62 -0.33 -23.44
CA SER A 27 -5.73 -1.02 -24.08
C SER A 27 -6.33 -2.16 -23.25
N GLU A 28 -5.56 -2.72 -22.29
CA GLU A 28 -5.99 -3.84 -21.44
C GLU A 28 -6.69 -3.36 -20.16
N VAL A 29 -6.58 -2.08 -19.83
CA VAL A 29 -7.19 -1.53 -18.61
C VAL A 29 -8.70 -1.70 -18.60
N LYS A 30 -9.38 -1.31 -19.68
CA LYS A 30 -10.84 -1.42 -19.76
C LYS A 30 -11.32 -2.88 -19.72
N PRO A 31 -10.77 -3.82 -20.51
CA PRO A 31 -11.08 -5.25 -20.41
C PRO A 31 -10.90 -5.80 -18.99
N PHE A 32 -9.80 -5.47 -18.30
CA PHE A 32 -9.58 -5.88 -16.91
C PHE A 32 -10.75 -5.47 -16.01
N PHE A 33 -11.24 -4.24 -16.10
CA PHE A 33 -12.36 -3.76 -15.27
C PHE A 33 -13.70 -4.35 -15.69
N GLU A 34 -13.91 -4.66 -16.98
CA GLU A 34 -15.10 -5.35 -17.45
C GLU A 34 -15.20 -6.76 -16.85
N GLU A 35 -14.07 -7.47 -16.71
CA GLU A 35 -14.01 -8.75 -16.03
C GLU A 35 -14.10 -8.63 -14.51
N LEU A 36 -13.44 -7.64 -13.91
CA LEU A 36 -13.42 -7.46 -12.44
C LEU A 36 -14.78 -7.06 -11.89
N LYS A 37 -15.48 -6.13 -12.54
CA LYS A 37 -16.71 -5.51 -12.03
C LYS A 37 -17.80 -6.52 -11.62
N PRO A 38 -18.15 -7.55 -12.42
CA PRO A 38 -19.14 -8.55 -12.03
C PRO A 38 -18.69 -9.44 -10.88
N LEU A 39 -17.37 -9.54 -10.63
CA LEU A 39 -16.79 -10.35 -9.56
C LEU A 39 -16.71 -9.61 -8.23
N MET A 40 -16.87 -8.28 -8.22
CA MET A 40 -16.78 -7.46 -6.99
C MET A 40 -17.91 -7.81 -6.02
N PRO A 41 -17.64 -7.75 -4.70
CA PRO A 41 -18.68 -7.99 -3.69
C PRO A 41 -19.73 -6.88 -3.74
N LYS A 42 -21.01 -7.26 -3.54
CA LYS A 42 -22.13 -6.30 -3.52
C LYS A 42 -22.00 -5.29 -2.36
N THR A 43 -21.53 -5.75 -1.22
CA THR A 43 -21.30 -4.92 -0.03
C THR A 43 -19.82 -4.55 0.07
N LYS A 44 -19.54 -3.27 0.21
CA LYS A 44 -18.16 -2.77 0.35
C LYS A 44 -17.61 -3.14 1.73
N SER A 45 -16.57 -3.99 1.76
CA SER A 45 -15.84 -4.39 2.97
C SER A 45 -14.46 -3.74 3.09
N CYS A 46 -13.93 -3.18 2.00
CA CYS A 46 -12.63 -2.51 1.97
C CYS A 46 -12.58 -1.39 0.94
N GLU A 47 -11.56 -0.56 1.03
CA GLU A 47 -11.17 0.34 -0.06
C GLU A 47 -10.35 -0.48 -1.06
N THR A 48 -10.79 -0.55 -2.32
CA THR A 48 -10.05 -1.22 -3.40
C THR A 48 -9.32 -0.19 -4.22
N VAL A 49 -8.04 -0.41 -4.49
CA VAL A 49 -7.16 0.51 -5.23
C VAL A 49 -6.43 -0.27 -6.32
N ILE A 50 -6.21 0.33 -7.48
CA ILE A 50 -5.25 -0.14 -8.48
C ILE A 50 -4.22 0.96 -8.70
N CYS A 51 -2.93 0.60 -8.56
CA CYS A 51 -1.79 1.45 -8.87
C CYS A 51 -1.15 0.96 -10.17
N ALA A 52 -1.10 1.84 -11.18
CA ALA A 52 -0.62 1.52 -12.52
C ALA A 52 0.50 2.48 -12.98
N PRO A 53 1.29 2.10 -14.01
CA PRO A 53 2.23 2.99 -14.67
C PRO A 53 1.56 4.25 -15.25
N TYR A 54 2.31 5.34 -15.32
CA TYR A 54 1.81 6.67 -15.75
C TYR A 54 1.00 6.66 -17.06
N PRO A 55 1.40 5.96 -18.14
CA PRO A 55 0.66 5.97 -19.40
C PRO A 55 -0.78 5.47 -19.30
N MET A 56 -1.10 4.68 -18.26
CA MET A 56 -2.42 4.07 -18.09
C MET A 56 -3.35 4.91 -17.20
N LEU A 57 -2.82 5.88 -16.44
CA LEU A 57 -3.56 6.56 -15.40
C LEU A 57 -4.86 7.24 -15.87
N PRO A 58 -4.90 7.95 -17.01
CA PRO A 58 -6.14 8.57 -17.48
C PRO A 58 -7.24 7.54 -17.82
N VAL A 59 -6.86 6.36 -18.33
CA VAL A 59 -7.81 5.27 -18.60
C VAL A 59 -8.24 4.59 -17.32
N LEU A 60 -7.28 4.38 -16.39
CA LEU A 60 -7.52 3.78 -15.08
C LEU A 60 -8.56 4.56 -14.27
N VAL A 61 -8.46 5.90 -14.25
CA VAL A 61 -9.43 6.76 -13.52
C VAL A 61 -10.84 6.53 -14.04
N ARG A 62 -11.03 6.53 -15.36
CA ARG A 62 -12.35 6.35 -15.97
C ARG A 62 -12.92 4.96 -15.67
N ALA A 63 -12.14 3.91 -15.97
CA ALA A 63 -12.59 2.53 -15.79
C ALA A 63 -12.78 2.18 -14.30
N GLY A 64 -11.91 2.64 -13.42
CA GLY A 64 -11.97 2.40 -11.97
C GLY A 64 -13.20 3.04 -11.33
N LYS A 65 -13.63 4.22 -11.78
CA LYS A 65 -14.83 4.89 -11.27
C LYS A 65 -16.09 4.01 -11.42
N ASP A 66 -16.26 3.38 -12.58
CA ASP A 66 -17.42 2.53 -12.87
C ASP A 66 -17.42 1.24 -12.04
N ALA A 67 -16.23 0.74 -11.68
CA ALA A 67 -16.05 -0.44 -10.84
C ALA A 67 -15.96 -0.11 -9.32
N LYS A 68 -16.05 1.18 -8.94
CA LYS A 68 -15.84 1.67 -7.56
C LYS A 68 -14.45 1.32 -7.00
N VAL A 69 -13.44 1.29 -7.87
CA VAL A 69 -12.04 1.08 -7.55
C VAL A 69 -11.32 2.43 -7.62
N ALA A 70 -10.59 2.78 -6.58
CA ALA A 70 -9.79 3.99 -6.55
C ALA A 70 -8.53 3.84 -7.40
N SER A 71 -8.08 4.94 -8.01
CA SER A 71 -6.89 4.98 -8.86
C SER A 71 -5.68 5.44 -8.07
N GLY A 72 -4.53 4.80 -8.33
CA GLY A 72 -3.24 5.14 -7.75
C GLY A 72 -2.13 5.20 -8.81
N ALA A 73 -1.08 5.97 -8.51
CA ALA A 73 0.17 5.95 -9.25
C ALA A 73 1.21 5.08 -8.52
N GLN A 74 2.28 4.70 -9.22
CA GLN A 74 3.34 3.84 -8.68
C GLN A 74 4.55 4.62 -8.18
N ASP A 75 4.60 5.92 -8.48
CA ASP A 75 5.62 6.85 -8.02
C ASP A 75 5.12 8.30 -8.16
N VAL A 76 5.91 9.23 -7.62
CA VAL A 76 5.71 10.69 -7.74
C VAL A 76 7.05 11.40 -7.65
N SER A 77 7.18 12.53 -8.33
CA SER A 77 8.36 13.39 -8.19
C SER A 77 8.44 14.02 -6.79
N ALA A 78 9.66 14.26 -6.34
CA ALA A 78 9.94 15.07 -5.15
C ALA A 78 9.73 16.57 -5.40
N HIS A 79 9.61 16.98 -6.66
CA HIS A 79 9.54 18.36 -7.10
C HIS A 79 8.12 18.78 -7.50
N ASP A 80 7.72 19.98 -7.15
CA ASP A 80 6.38 20.49 -7.47
C ASP A 80 6.22 20.74 -8.98
N LYS A 81 7.25 21.32 -9.62
CA LYS A 81 7.33 21.63 -11.06
C LYS A 81 8.75 22.06 -11.44
N GLY A 82 9.05 22.12 -12.73
CA GLY A 82 10.31 22.68 -13.22
C GLY A 82 11.02 21.80 -14.26
N ALA A 83 12.33 21.99 -14.40
CA ALA A 83 13.18 21.32 -15.37
C ALA A 83 13.58 19.91 -14.88
N TYR A 84 12.62 19.02 -14.81
CA TYR A 84 12.77 17.64 -14.38
C TYR A 84 12.18 16.70 -15.43
N THR A 85 12.82 16.67 -16.59
CA THR A 85 12.35 15.90 -17.76
C THR A 85 12.12 14.44 -17.41
N GLY A 86 10.90 13.92 -17.67
CA GLY A 86 10.49 12.55 -17.36
C GLY A 86 9.82 12.36 -16.01
N GLU A 87 9.89 13.34 -15.10
CA GLU A 87 9.22 13.29 -13.79
C GLU A 87 7.73 13.66 -13.89
N VAL A 88 6.95 13.10 -12.98
CA VAL A 88 5.51 13.42 -12.82
C VAL A 88 5.26 13.94 -11.43
N SER A 89 4.81 15.20 -11.33
CA SER A 89 4.58 15.85 -10.03
C SER A 89 3.29 15.36 -9.35
N ALA A 90 3.22 15.55 -8.04
CA ALA A 90 2.02 15.24 -7.27
C ALA A 90 0.80 16.04 -7.73
N ALA A 91 1.00 17.29 -8.16
CA ALA A 91 -0.06 18.13 -8.70
C ALA A 91 -0.63 17.57 -10.02
N GLN A 92 0.23 17.09 -10.93
CA GLN A 92 -0.21 16.43 -12.17
C GLN A 92 -1.01 15.15 -11.89
N LEU A 93 -0.57 14.34 -10.90
CA LEU A 93 -1.31 13.14 -10.48
C LEU A 93 -2.68 13.49 -9.89
N SER A 94 -2.75 14.51 -9.04
CA SER A 94 -4.00 14.97 -8.45
C SER A 94 -4.97 15.51 -9.51
N ASP A 95 -4.47 16.30 -10.48
CA ASP A 95 -5.26 16.88 -11.56
C ASP A 95 -5.96 15.84 -12.43
N ILE A 96 -5.28 14.74 -12.76
CA ILE A 96 -5.88 13.63 -13.52
C ILE A 96 -6.76 12.71 -12.67
N GLY A 97 -6.96 13.00 -11.37
CA GLY A 97 -7.89 12.29 -10.50
C GLY A 97 -7.29 11.10 -9.75
N MET A 98 -5.95 11.02 -9.60
CA MET A 98 -5.35 10.03 -8.72
C MET A 98 -5.72 10.29 -7.26
N LYS A 99 -5.97 9.21 -6.52
CA LYS A 99 -6.24 9.26 -5.10
C LYS A 99 -5.09 8.74 -4.26
N TYR A 100 -4.39 7.73 -4.74
CA TYR A 100 -3.28 7.08 -4.06
C TYR A 100 -1.98 7.21 -4.85
N VAL A 101 -0.86 7.05 -4.15
CA VAL A 101 0.46 6.90 -4.79
C VAL A 101 1.34 6.02 -3.94
N ILE A 102 2.00 5.03 -4.56
CA ILE A 102 3.03 4.22 -3.92
C ILE A 102 4.32 5.04 -3.86
N ILE A 103 5.00 5.04 -2.72
CA ILE A 103 6.24 5.77 -2.51
C ILE A 103 7.27 4.86 -1.84
N GLY A 104 8.49 4.83 -2.37
CA GLY A 104 9.60 4.08 -1.81
C GLY A 104 9.42 2.56 -1.90
N HIS A 105 8.69 2.06 -2.92
CA HIS A 105 8.61 0.62 -3.19
C HIS A 105 10.01 0.02 -3.30
N SER A 106 10.20 -1.22 -2.83
CA SER A 106 11.51 -1.90 -2.81
C SER A 106 12.23 -1.85 -4.16
N GLU A 107 11.53 -2.06 -5.27
CA GLU A 107 12.10 -1.97 -6.62
C GLU A 107 12.61 -0.56 -6.95
N ARG A 108 11.98 0.49 -6.44
CA ARG A 108 12.47 1.86 -6.64
C ARG A 108 13.69 2.19 -5.76
N ARG A 109 13.71 1.66 -4.55
CA ARG A 109 14.90 1.76 -3.69
C ARG A 109 16.10 1.05 -4.31
N GLU A 110 15.88 -0.14 -4.88
CA GLU A 110 16.92 -0.95 -5.50
C GLU A 110 17.37 -0.39 -6.86
N TYR A 111 16.44 -0.21 -7.80
CA TYR A 111 16.79 0.10 -9.19
C TYR A 111 16.91 1.60 -9.48
N HIS A 112 16.30 2.45 -8.68
CA HIS A 112 16.31 3.91 -8.83
C HIS A 112 17.02 4.62 -7.66
N HIS A 113 17.63 3.87 -6.72
CA HIS A 113 18.39 4.38 -5.59
C HIS A 113 17.60 5.38 -4.71
N GLU A 114 16.30 5.16 -4.54
CA GLU A 114 15.48 6.02 -3.70
C GLU A 114 15.86 5.84 -2.22
N SER A 115 16.48 6.89 -1.66
CA SER A 115 16.84 6.95 -0.25
C SER A 115 15.63 7.24 0.65
N ASP A 116 15.74 6.96 1.96
CA ASP A 116 14.70 7.31 2.93
C ASP A 116 14.45 8.84 3.01
N ALA A 117 15.48 9.64 2.76
CA ALA A 117 15.35 11.09 2.64
C ALA A 117 14.47 11.48 1.44
N LEU A 118 14.65 10.82 0.30
CA LEU A 118 13.83 11.06 -0.90
C LEU A 118 12.39 10.59 -0.68
N VAL A 119 12.20 9.43 -0.06
CA VAL A 119 10.86 8.90 0.31
C VAL A 119 10.11 9.89 1.20
N ARG A 120 10.77 10.50 2.18
CA ARG A 120 10.19 11.54 3.03
C ARG A 120 9.72 12.75 2.21
N ILE A 121 10.55 13.26 1.29
CA ILE A 121 10.20 14.42 0.46
C ILE A 121 9.00 14.09 -0.44
N LYS A 122 9.01 12.94 -1.11
CA LYS A 122 7.89 12.46 -1.94
C LYS A 122 6.60 12.29 -1.14
N THR A 123 6.69 11.77 0.09
CA THR A 123 5.53 11.60 0.99
C THR A 123 4.90 12.95 1.32
N ALA A 124 5.72 13.94 1.66
CA ALA A 124 5.23 15.30 1.93
C ALA A 124 4.62 15.96 0.68
N ALA A 125 5.25 15.80 -0.50
CA ALA A 125 4.73 16.31 -1.76
C ALA A 125 3.37 15.72 -2.13
N ALA A 126 3.21 14.40 -1.99
CA ALA A 126 1.94 13.71 -2.22
C ALA A 126 0.83 14.22 -1.30
N LEU A 127 1.10 14.33 0.00
CA LEU A 127 0.14 14.85 0.99
C LEU A 127 -0.26 16.32 0.71
N LYS A 128 0.68 17.14 0.31
CA LYS A 128 0.47 18.56 -0.07
C LYS A 128 -0.51 18.66 -1.25
N ALA A 129 -0.40 17.77 -2.23
CA ALA A 129 -1.28 17.72 -3.39
C ALA A 129 -2.62 17.00 -3.14
N GLY A 130 -2.88 16.55 -1.91
CA GLY A 130 -4.13 15.88 -1.55
C GLY A 130 -4.14 14.37 -1.78
N LEU A 131 -3.06 13.77 -2.29
CA LEU A 131 -2.93 12.33 -2.49
C LEU A 131 -2.77 11.59 -1.14
N ILE A 132 -3.07 10.30 -1.16
CA ILE A 132 -2.86 9.37 -0.05
C ILE A 132 -1.60 8.55 -0.37
N PRO A 133 -0.46 8.77 0.31
CA PRO A 133 0.74 7.99 0.09
C PRO A 133 0.61 6.59 0.70
N ILE A 134 0.98 5.56 -0.08
CA ILE A 134 1.26 4.21 0.39
C ILE A 134 2.77 4.12 0.49
N VAL A 135 3.29 4.31 1.71
CA VAL A 135 4.73 4.35 1.98
C VAL A 135 5.24 2.94 2.22
N CYS A 136 6.14 2.48 1.37
CA CYS A 136 6.73 1.15 1.46
C CYS A 136 7.97 1.15 2.37
N VAL A 137 8.01 0.18 3.27
CA VAL A 137 9.11 -0.11 4.18
C VAL A 137 9.38 -1.60 4.18
N GLY A 138 10.65 -2.00 4.32
CA GLY A 138 11.00 -3.42 4.29
C GLY A 138 12.48 -3.66 4.48
N GLU A 139 12.81 -4.80 5.06
CA GLU A 139 14.19 -5.24 5.31
C GLU A 139 14.69 -6.20 4.22
N SER A 140 15.99 -6.15 3.97
CA SER A 140 16.71 -7.13 3.14
C SER A 140 16.88 -8.46 3.88
N LEU A 141 17.31 -9.50 3.15
CA LEU A 141 17.66 -10.79 3.76
C LEU A 141 18.81 -10.64 4.75
N GLU A 142 19.84 -9.89 4.40
CA GLU A 142 20.99 -9.62 5.25
C GLU A 142 20.57 -8.97 6.58
N GLN A 143 19.73 -7.93 6.51
CA GLN A 143 19.21 -7.26 7.72
C GLN A 143 18.40 -8.20 8.60
N ARG A 144 17.63 -9.10 7.98
CA ARG A 144 16.85 -10.10 8.72
C ARG A 144 17.72 -11.15 9.38
N GLU A 145 18.74 -11.66 8.69
CA GLU A 145 19.70 -12.63 9.22
C GLU A 145 20.55 -12.05 10.36
N MET A 146 20.80 -10.74 10.31
CA MET A 146 21.47 -10.00 11.40
C MET A 146 20.52 -9.61 12.55
N GLU A 147 19.24 -10.03 12.53
CA GLU A 147 18.22 -9.68 13.51
C GLU A 147 17.94 -8.16 13.63
N LEU A 148 18.22 -7.39 12.56
CA LEU A 148 18.05 -5.93 12.51
C LEU A 148 16.69 -5.48 11.95
N THR A 149 15.76 -6.39 11.74
CA THR A 149 14.43 -6.07 11.15
C THR A 149 13.73 -4.94 11.90
N SER A 150 13.65 -5.02 13.22
CA SER A 150 12.94 -4.03 14.04
C SER A 150 13.55 -2.64 13.94
N GLU A 151 14.86 -2.54 14.01
CA GLU A 151 15.61 -1.28 13.95
C GLU A 151 15.49 -0.65 12.57
N HIS A 152 15.67 -1.45 11.52
CA HIS A 152 15.60 -0.99 10.15
C HIS A 152 14.20 -0.48 9.79
N ILE A 153 13.16 -1.25 10.10
CA ILE A 153 11.77 -0.86 9.87
C ILE A 153 11.41 0.39 10.70
N ALA A 154 11.82 0.43 11.97
CA ALA A 154 11.60 1.61 12.81
C ALA A 154 12.27 2.87 12.24
N TYR A 155 13.49 2.73 11.72
CA TYR A 155 14.20 3.82 11.06
C TYR A 155 13.44 4.30 9.80
N GLN A 156 13.06 3.40 8.90
CA GLN A 156 12.35 3.75 7.67
C GLN A 156 11.00 4.43 7.94
N VAL A 157 10.20 3.92 8.88
CA VAL A 157 8.92 4.53 9.28
C VAL A 157 9.14 5.94 9.84
N ARG A 158 10.12 6.10 10.73
CA ARG A 158 10.45 7.41 11.33
C ARG A 158 10.93 8.39 10.27
N ALA A 159 11.82 7.96 9.39
CA ALA A 159 12.36 8.81 8.33
C ALA A 159 11.26 9.29 7.39
N ALA A 160 10.40 8.38 6.92
CA ALA A 160 9.33 8.71 5.97
C ALA A 160 8.28 9.69 6.54
N LEU A 161 8.03 9.65 7.86
CA LEU A 161 7.01 10.46 8.53
C LEU A 161 7.60 11.71 9.22
N ALA A 162 8.92 11.91 9.19
CA ALA A 162 9.58 13.02 9.86
C ALA A 162 9.09 14.38 9.33
N GLY A 163 8.69 15.26 10.28
CA GLY A 163 8.19 16.61 9.97
C GLY A 163 6.71 16.68 9.57
N LEU A 164 6.01 15.56 9.49
CA LEU A 164 4.57 15.55 9.19
C LEU A 164 3.74 15.79 10.46
N SER A 165 2.64 16.53 10.30
CA SER A 165 1.64 16.69 11.37
C SER A 165 0.86 15.38 11.62
N SER A 166 0.24 15.25 12.79
CA SER A 166 -0.63 14.11 13.11
C SER A 166 -1.76 13.92 12.11
N GLU A 167 -2.31 14.99 11.56
CA GLU A 167 -3.34 14.94 10.54
C GLU A 167 -2.81 14.36 9.23
N GLN A 168 -1.61 14.79 8.81
CA GLN A 168 -0.93 14.27 7.64
C GLN A 168 -0.60 12.79 7.78
N ILE A 169 -0.05 12.37 8.94
CA ILE A 169 0.30 10.97 9.22
C ILE A 169 -0.96 10.08 9.19
N ARG A 170 -2.10 10.55 9.70
CA ARG A 170 -3.38 9.79 9.62
C ARG A 170 -3.84 9.52 8.19
N ARG A 171 -3.38 10.27 7.21
CA ARG A 171 -3.67 10.08 5.80
C ARG A 171 -2.70 9.12 5.11
N CYS A 172 -1.56 8.83 5.73
CA CYS A 172 -0.63 7.86 5.20
C CYS A 172 -1.14 6.42 5.39
N VAL A 173 -0.70 5.57 4.48
CA VAL A 173 -0.80 4.11 4.58
C VAL A 173 0.64 3.59 4.59
N ILE A 174 0.96 2.64 5.46
CA ILE A 174 2.27 2.00 5.48
C ILE A 174 2.13 0.62 4.85
N ALA A 175 3.01 0.27 3.92
CA ALA A 175 3.07 -1.07 3.33
C ALA A 175 4.39 -1.75 3.75
N TYR A 176 4.28 -2.87 4.45
CA TYR A 176 5.42 -3.69 4.82
C TYR A 176 5.75 -4.67 3.69
N GLU A 177 6.94 -4.55 3.15
CA GLU A 177 7.48 -5.41 2.10
C GLU A 177 8.63 -6.26 2.67
N PRO A 178 8.44 -7.57 2.94
CA PRO A 178 9.57 -8.46 3.23
C PRO A 178 10.43 -8.60 1.95
N VAL A 179 11.42 -7.71 1.74
CA VAL A 179 12.20 -7.63 0.49
C VAL A 179 12.86 -8.97 0.16
N TRP A 180 13.31 -9.70 1.19
CA TRP A 180 13.88 -11.03 1.08
C TRP A 180 12.93 -12.10 0.51
N ALA A 181 11.63 -11.84 0.51
CA ALA A 181 10.60 -12.75 0.01
C ALA A 181 10.03 -12.32 -1.36
N ILE A 182 10.29 -11.07 -1.80
CA ILE A 182 9.72 -10.55 -3.06
C ILE A 182 10.50 -11.12 -4.24
N GLY A 183 9.81 -11.81 -5.16
CA GLY A 183 10.41 -12.37 -6.38
C GLY A 183 11.30 -13.59 -6.18
N THR A 184 11.48 -14.07 -4.94
CA THR A 184 12.39 -15.18 -4.62
C THR A 184 11.69 -16.55 -4.54
N GLY A 185 10.35 -16.58 -4.62
CA GLY A 185 9.53 -17.77 -4.36
C GLY A 185 9.36 -18.08 -2.87
N LYS A 186 10.05 -17.38 -1.97
CA LYS A 186 9.82 -17.45 -0.52
C LYS A 186 8.59 -16.61 -0.16
N THR A 187 7.89 -16.99 0.89
CA THR A 187 6.74 -16.23 1.42
C THR A 187 6.91 -16.14 2.93
N ALA A 188 6.77 -14.94 3.49
CA ALA A 188 6.70 -14.79 4.94
C ALA A 188 5.44 -15.50 5.46
N THR A 189 5.53 -16.15 6.63
CA THR A 189 4.33 -16.70 7.29
C THR A 189 3.43 -15.55 7.76
N SER A 190 2.17 -15.87 8.05
CA SER A 190 1.21 -14.88 8.56
C SER A 190 1.67 -14.29 9.90
N GLU A 191 2.32 -15.10 10.74
CA GLU A 191 2.89 -14.69 12.03
C GLU A 191 4.08 -13.75 11.84
N GLN A 192 4.99 -14.06 10.90
CA GLN A 192 6.12 -13.19 10.58
C GLN A 192 5.66 -11.83 10.04
N ALA A 193 4.64 -11.83 9.16
CA ALA A 193 4.04 -10.61 8.65
C ALA A 193 3.36 -9.80 9.77
N GLN A 194 2.64 -10.48 10.67
CA GLN A 194 1.99 -9.87 11.83
C GLN A 194 3.00 -9.24 12.78
N GLU A 195 4.09 -9.93 13.09
CA GLU A 195 5.14 -9.45 13.99
C GLU A 195 5.68 -8.09 13.52
N VAL A 196 6.03 -7.99 12.24
CA VAL A 196 6.58 -6.73 11.69
C VAL A 196 5.50 -5.64 11.60
N CYS A 197 4.27 -5.96 11.19
CA CYS A 197 3.18 -4.99 11.16
C CYS A 197 2.83 -4.47 12.56
N MET A 198 2.87 -5.33 13.58
CA MET A 198 2.75 -4.94 14.98
C MET A 198 3.90 -4.01 15.40
N GLY A 199 5.14 -4.34 15.04
CA GLY A 199 6.31 -3.48 15.26
C GLY A 199 6.15 -2.09 14.66
N ILE A 200 5.67 -1.99 13.41
CA ILE A 200 5.35 -0.71 12.76
C ILE A 200 4.33 0.07 13.61
N ARG A 201 3.27 -0.58 14.06
CA ARG A 201 2.24 0.06 14.89
C ARG A 201 2.78 0.53 16.23
N GLU A 202 3.69 -0.21 16.85
CA GLU A 202 4.37 0.20 18.09
C GLU A 202 5.28 1.43 17.86
N VAL A 203 5.97 1.52 16.73
CA VAL A 203 6.74 2.73 16.34
C VAL A 203 5.81 3.94 16.26
N LEU A 204 4.67 3.80 15.57
CA LEU A 204 3.67 4.86 15.48
C LEU A 204 3.11 5.25 16.86
N ARG A 205 2.86 4.26 17.73
CA ARG A 205 2.35 4.48 19.09
C ARG A 205 3.34 5.26 19.95
N LYS A 206 4.61 4.85 19.93
CA LYS A 206 5.68 5.49 20.73
C LYS A 206 5.93 6.93 20.30
N GLN A 207 5.82 7.23 19.00
CA GLN A 207 6.12 8.56 18.46
C GLN A 207 4.93 9.52 18.47
N HIS A 208 3.73 9.00 18.19
CA HIS A 208 2.56 9.84 17.88
C HIS A 208 1.33 9.51 18.74
N GLY A 209 1.48 8.59 19.70
CA GLY A 209 0.43 8.21 20.62
C GLY A 209 -0.54 7.14 20.06
N ALA A 210 -1.24 6.49 20.99
CA ALA A 210 -2.09 5.34 20.70
C ALA A 210 -3.27 5.66 19.76
N ARG A 211 -3.82 6.88 19.82
CA ARG A 211 -4.94 7.30 18.97
C ARG A 211 -4.52 7.35 17.49
N LEU A 212 -3.35 7.91 17.20
CA LEU A 212 -2.83 8.00 15.83
C LEU A 212 -2.43 6.62 15.33
N ALA A 213 -1.69 5.85 16.11
CA ALA A 213 -1.28 4.49 15.74
C ALA A 213 -2.46 3.58 15.36
N ARG A 214 -3.61 3.74 16.05
CA ARG A 214 -4.85 3.02 15.70
C ARG A 214 -5.54 3.52 14.44
N ALA A 215 -5.20 4.70 13.94
CA ALA A 215 -5.88 5.31 12.78
C ALA A 215 -5.12 5.07 11.45
N VAL A 216 -3.85 4.68 11.49
CA VAL A 216 -3.03 4.42 10.30
C VAL A 216 -3.22 2.97 9.85
N SER A 217 -3.56 2.77 8.57
CA SER A 217 -3.65 1.44 7.98
C SER A 217 -2.26 0.92 7.64
N ILE A 218 -2.01 -0.36 7.96
CA ILE A 218 -0.77 -1.08 7.65
C ILE A 218 -1.12 -2.24 6.71
N LEU A 219 -0.49 -2.27 5.55
CA LEU A 219 -0.69 -3.30 4.53
C LEU A 219 0.48 -4.27 4.53
N TYR A 220 0.18 -5.53 4.24
CA TYR A 220 1.21 -6.50 3.90
C TYR A 220 1.51 -6.42 2.40
N GLY A 221 2.78 -6.16 2.04
CA GLY A 221 3.27 -5.98 0.68
C GLY A 221 4.06 -7.17 0.14
N GLY A 222 4.11 -8.28 0.88
CA GLY A 222 4.69 -9.52 0.38
C GLY A 222 3.74 -10.31 -0.51
N SER A 223 4.03 -11.61 -0.68
CA SER A 223 3.27 -12.49 -1.57
C SER A 223 1.88 -12.85 -1.00
N MET A 224 0.92 -11.93 -1.18
CA MET A 224 -0.50 -12.18 -0.89
C MET A 224 -1.23 -12.65 -2.16
N ASN A 225 -2.02 -13.71 -2.04
CA ASN A 225 -2.77 -14.31 -3.13
C ASN A 225 -4.12 -14.87 -2.64
N ALA A 226 -4.93 -15.42 -3.54
CA ALA A 226 -6.26 -15.94 -3.22
C ALA A 226 -6.26 -17.06 -2.15
N LYS A 227 -5.15 -17.78 -1.95
CA LYS A 227 -5.07 -18.90 -1.02
C LYS A 227 -4.74 -18.47 0.41
N ASN A 228 -3.89 -17.43 0.59
CA ASN A 228 -3.40 -16.99 1.90
C ASN A 228 -4.03 -15.67 2.39
N ALA A 229 -4.81 -14.99 1.53
CA ALA A 229 -5.37 -13.68 1.87
C ALA A 229 -6.25 -13.69 3.13
N ALA A 230 -7.09 -14.72 3.30
CA ALA A 230 -7.98 -14.81 4.47
C ALA A 230 -7.20 -14.92 5.79
N GLU A 231 -6.14 -15.72 5.81
CA GLU A 231 -5.27 -15.90 6.97
C GLU A 231 -4.51 -14.62 7.31
N LEU A 232 -3.84 -14.01 6.32
CA LEU A 232 -3.13 -12.73 6.49
C LEU A 232 -4.06 -11.61 6.98
N LEU A 233 -5.25 -11.49 6.38
CA LEU A 233 -6.23 -10.46 6.74
C LEU A 233 -6.88 -10.71 8.11
N ALA A 234 -6.84 -11.93 8.65
CA ALA A 234 -7.29 -12.22 10.01
C ALA A 234 -6.33 -11.68 11.08
N MET A 235 -5.07 -11.39 10.72
CA MET A 235 -4.05 -10.92 11.67
C MET A 235 -4.37 -9.50 12.19
N PRO A 236 -4.21 -9.22 13.50
CA PRO A 236 -4.66 -7.99 14.15
C PRO A 236 -4.13 -6.70 13.54
N ASP A 237 -2.86 -6.68 13.11
CA ASP A 237 -2.18 -5.48 12.64
C ASP A 237 -2.02 -5.39 11.11
N ILE A 238 -2.55 -6.37 10.36
CA ILE A 238 -2.60 -6.35 8.91
C ILE A 238 -3.96 -5.82 8.46
N ASP A 239 -4.01 -4.60 7.97
CA ASP A 239 -5.24 -3.90 7.56
C ASP A 239 -5.54 -4.05 6.06
N GLY A 240 -4.82 -4.90 5.36
CA GLY A 240 -5.00 -5.14 3.94
C GLY A 240 -3.72 -5.60 3.25
N GLY A 241 -3.67 -5.43 1.92
CA GLY A 241 -2.52 -5.86 1.13
C GLY A 241 -2.12 -4.87 0.04
N LEU A 242 -0.82 -4.79 -0.24
CA LEU A 242 -0.26 -4.23 -1.46
C LEU A 242 0.16 -5.40 -2.36
N ILE A 243 -0.62 -5.66 -3.41
CA ILE A 243 -0.66 -6.95 -4.12
C ILE A 243 -0.07 -6.80 -5.52
N GLY A 244 0.96 -7.58 -5.83
CA GLY A 244 1.58 -7.62 -7.16
C GLY A 244 0.84 -8.53 -8.13
N GLY A 245 1.42 -9.65 -8.50
CA GLY A 245 0.97 -10.54 -9.58
C GLY A 245 -0.50 -10.99 -9.53
N ALA A 246 -1.04 -11.24 -8.32
CA ALA A 246 -2.46 -11.61 -8.18
C ALA A 246 -3.41 -10.47 -8.56
N ALA A 247 -2.95 -9.21 -8.52
CA ALA A 247 -3.75 -8.05 -8.93
C ALA A 247 -3.82 -7.86 -10.45
N LEU A 248 -3.06 -8.63 -11.24
CA LEU A 248 -3.14 -8.66 -12.70
C LEU A 248 -4.25 -9.58 -13.21
N LYS A 249 -4.83 -10.41 -12.34
CA LYS A 249 -5.87 -11.38 -12.67
C LYS A 249 -7.18 -10.99 -11.97
N PRO A 250 -8.22 -10.56 -12.70
CA PRO A 250 -9.48 -10.09 -12.09
C PRO A 250 -10.09 -11.06 -11.09
N ALA A 251 -10.09 -12.37 -11.39
CA ALA A 251 -10.66 -13.41 -10.51
C ALA A 251 -9.88 -13.57 -9.19
N ASP A 252 -8.54 -13.59 -9.25
CA ASP A 252 -7.68 -13.70 -8.07
C ASP A 252 -7.82 -12.45 -7.20
N PHE A 253 -7.79 -11.28 -7.82
CA PHE A 253 -7.93 -10.00 -7.12
C PHE A 253 -9.31 -9.87 -6.44
N ALA A 254 -10.38 -10.24 -7.14
CA ALA A 254 -11.72 -10.28 -6.56
C ALA A 254 -11.83 -11.24 -5.38
N THR A 255 -11.15 -12.39 -5.42
CA THR A 255 -11.11 -13.35 -4.32
C THR A 255 -10.44 -12.75 -3.09
N ILE A 256 -9.32 -12.03 -3.27
CA ILE A 256 -8.64 -11.33 -2.17
C ILE A 256 -9.54 -10.23 -1.59
N ILE A 257 -10.23 -9.46 -2.43
CA ILE A 257 -11.18 -8.43 -1.98
C ILE A 257 -12.31 -9.06 -1.15
N LYS A 258 -12.87 -10.18 -1.60
CA LYS A 258 -13.95 -10.89 -0.86
C LYS A 258 -13.49 -11.43 0.49
N ALA A 259 -12.23 -11.83 0.63
CA ALA A 259 -11.67 -12.31 1.90
C ALA A 259 -11.76 -11.26 3.01
N THR A 260 -11.75 -9.96 2.68
CA THR A 260 -11.90 -8.87 3.68
C THR A 260 -13.25 -8.90 4.42
N ALA A 261 -14.30 -9.42 3.81
CA ALA A 261 -15.63 -9.52 4.45
C ALA A 261 -15.68 -10.61 5.54
N GLN A 262 -14.75 -11.57 5.52
CA GLN A 262 -14.73 -12.69 6.45
C GLN A 262 -14.00 -12.36 7.76
N THR A 263 -13.21 -11.29 7.79
CA THR A 263 -12.34 -10.96 8.93
C THR A 263 -13.07 -10.23 10.06
N GLY A 264 -14.30 -9.78 9.87
CA GLY A 264 -15.07 -9.02 10.87
C GLY A 264 -14.45 -7.68 11.26
N LYS A 265 -13.50 -7.22 10.45
CA LYS A 265 -12.77 -5.96 10.63
C LYS A 265 -13.54 -4.79 10.04
#